data_598736ea6ff29a40049181b843ca26aa
#
_entry.id   598736ea6ff29a40049181b843ca26aa
#
_cell.length_a   1.000
_cell.length_b   1.000
_cell.length_c   1.000
_cell.angle_alpha   90.00
_cell.angle_beta   90.00
_cell.angle_gamma   90.00
#
_symmetry.space_group_name_H-M   'P 1'
#
loop_
_entity.id
_entity.type
_entity.pdbx_description
1 polymer ?
#
loop_
_entity_poly.entity_id
_entity_poly.type
_entity_poly.pdbx_seq_one_letter_code
_entity_poly.pdbx_strand_id
1 'polypeptide(L)'
;MEENLSGTLAIDLGNTNTVIAFQDSKDINSVLVEIPNITSSPGVIPTAVWFEGPSKIPKIGISALKMRDNSNSDLFFHSNFKRLIVNSIEKINQKNILNPNECG
;
A
#
# COMPACT_ATOMS: atom_id res chain seq x y z
N MET A 1 3.58 -24.23 -14.32
CA MET A 1 4.10 -23.53 -15.44
C MET A 1 4.84 -22.27 -15.03
N GLU A 2 5.88 -22.05 -15.67
CA GLU A 2 6.65 -20.85 -15.40
C GLU A 2 6.07 -19.68 -16.11
N GLU A 3 5.61 -18.75 -15.38
CA GLU A 3 5.18 -17.49 -15.94
C GLU A 3 6.24 -16.48 -15.69
N ASN A 4 6.95 -16.14 -16.69
CA ASN A 4 7.88 -15.04 -16.56
C ASN A 4 7.11 -13.75 -16.77
N LEU A 5 6.37 -13.38 -15.74
CA LEU A 5 5.66 -12.11 -15.74
C LEU A 5 6.68 -11.02 -15.52
N SER A 6 7.04 -10.39 -16.61
CA SER A 6 8.02 -9.34 -16.59
C SER A 6 7.33 -8.03 -16.91
N GLY A 7 7.55 -7.03 -16.08
CA GLY A 7 6.91 -5.75 -16.28
C GLY A 7 7.19 -4.81 -15.12
N THR A 8 6.49 -3.69 -15.12
CA THR A 8 6.66 -2.66 -14.12
C THR A 8 5.35 -2.45 -13.36
N LEU A 9 5.44 -2.53 -12.04
CA LEU A 9 4.31 -2.21 -11.17
C LEU A 9 4.51 -0.80 -10.65
N ALA A 10 3.56 0.07 -10.95
CA ALA A 10 3.60 1.46 -10.50
C ALA A 10 2.59 1.64 -9.37
N ILE A 11 3.04 2.20 -8.27
CA ILE A 11 2.20 2.45 -7.10
C ILE A 11 2.34 3.91 -6.70
N ASP A 12 1.21 4.61 -6.62
CA ASP A 12 1.16 5.98 -6.15
C ASP A 12 0.37 6.00 -4.85
N LEU A 13 1.08 6.15 -3.74
CA LEU A 13 0.47 6.15 -2.41
C LEU A 13 -0.08 7.52 -2.08
N GLY A 14 -1.40 7.65 -2.08
CA GLY A 14 -2.07 8.88 -1.69
C GLY A 14 -2.59 8.81 -0.25
N ASN A 15 -3.05 9.94 0.27
CA ASN A 15 -3.62 9.96 1.62
C ASN A 15 -4.95 9.23 1.69
N THR A 16 -5.76 9.37 0.67
CA THR A 16 -7.10 8.80 0.64
C THR A 16 -7.18 7.57 -0.24
N ASN A 17 -6.51 7.61 -1.38
CA ASN A 17 -6.52 6.51 -2.33
C ASN A 17 -5.10 6.24 -2.82
N THR A 18 -4.82 4.97 -3.04
CA THR A 18 -3.57 4.51 -3.63
C THR A 18 -3.89 4.01 -5.03
N VAL A 19 -3.08 4.41 -6.01
CA VAL A 19 -3.29 4.01 -7.39
C VAL A 19 -2.24 2.96 -7.75
N ILE A 20 -2.69 1.90 -8.41
CA ILE A 20 -1.81 0.80 -8.79
C ILE A 20 -2.05 0.42 -10.25
N ALA A 21 -0.97 0.35 -11.01
CA ALA A 21 -1.01 0.00 -12.42
C ALA A 21 0.13 -0.94 -12.76
N PHE A 22 -0.08 -1.75 -13.77
CA PHE A 22 0.93 -2.68 -14.23
C PHE A 22 1.15 -2.50 -15.72
N GLN A 23 2.41 -2.49 -16.14
CA GLN A 23 2.79 -2.45 -17.54
C GLN A 23 3.62 -3.69 -17.85
N ASP A 24 3.11 -4.53 -18.73
CA ASP A 24 3.83 -5.71 -19.21
C ASP A 24 5.01 -5.24 -20.04
N SER A 25 6.13 -5.92 -19.92
CA SER A 25 7.34 -5.58 -20.69
C SER A 25 7.14 -5.73 -22.19
N LYS A 26 6.16 -6.53 -22.59
CA LYS A 26 5.86 -6.77 -24.02
C LYS A 26 4.79 -5.83 -24.55
N ASP A 27 4.25 -4.99 -23.69
CA ASP A 27 3.15 -4.10 -24.06
C ASP A 27 3.52 -2.68 -23.67
N ILE A 28 3.16 -1.73 -24.53
CA ILE A 28 3.43 -0.33 -24.25
C ILE A 28 2.34 0.30 -23.40
N ASN A 29 1.21 -0.37 -23.23
CA ASN A 29 0.07 0.15 -22.48
C ASN A 29 0.08 -0.36 -21.05
N SER A 30 -0.22 0.52 -20.11
CA SER A 30 -0.42 0.12 -18.71
C SER A 30 -1.84 -0.36 -18.51
N VAL A 31 -2.00 -1.23 -17.53
CA VAL A 31 -3.31 -1.74 -17.14
C VAL A 31 -3.54 -1.40 -15.68
N LEU A 32 -4.70 -0.83 -15.38
CA LEU A 32 -5.08 -0.59 -13.99
C LEU A 32 -5.40 -1.92 -13.33
N VAL A 33 -4.79 -2.15 -12.17
CA VAL A 33 -4.93 -3.43 -11.47
C VAL A 33 -6.25 -3.45 -10.72
N GLU A 34 -6.97 -4.57 -10.84
CA GLU A 34 -8.23 -4.75 -10.15
C GLU A 34 -8.12 -5.95 -9.24
N ILE A 35 -8.33 -5.75 -7.94
CA ILE A 35 -8.21 -6.80 -6.93
C ILE A 35 -9.54 -6.90 -6.20
N PRO A 36 -10.23 -8.03 -6.29
CA PRO A 36 -11.53 -8.20 -5.62
C PRO A 36 -11.43 -7.91 -4.11
N ASN A 37 -12.40 -7.19 -3.60
CA ASN A 37 -12.52 -6.83 -2.18
C ASN A 37 -11.42 -5.89 -1.68
N ILE A 38 -10.59 -5.39 -2.57
CA ILE A 38 -9.51 -4.46 -2.20
C ILE A 38 -9.65 -3.16 -2.98
N THR A 39 -9.73 -3.24 -4.31
CA THR A 39 -9.90 -2.03 -5.12
C THR A 39 -11.34 -1.57 -5.12
N SER A 40 -11.54 -0.25 -5.08
CA SER A 40 -12.87 0.34 -5.19
C SER A 40 -13.28 0.51 -6.65
N SER A 41 -12.30 0.69 -7.51
CA SER A 41 -12.45 0.73 -8.95
C SER A 41 -11.12 0.30 -9.54
N PRO A 42 -11.04 0.03 -10.85
CA PRO A 42 -9.77 -0.42 -11.41
C PRO A 42 -8.64 0.53 -11.07
N GLY A 43 -7.58 -0.02 -10.50
CA GLY A 43 -6.38 0.74 -10.15
C GLY A 43 -6.48 1.57 -8.88
N VAL A 44 -7.63 1.61 -8.21
CA VAL A 44 -7.81 2.47 -7.03
C VAL A 44 -8.04 1.63 -5.78
N ILE A 45 -7.14 1.77 -4.82
CA ILE A 45 -7.24 1.11 -3.52
C ILE A 45 -7.41 2.19 -2.47
N PRO A 46 -8.51 2.18 -1.70
CA PRO A 46 -8.60 3.10 -0.56
C PRO A 46 -7.41 2.92 0.35
N THR A 47 -6.76 4.02 0.73
CA THR A 47 -5.59 3.98 1.61
C THR A 47 -6.07 3.75 3.03
N ALA A 48 -6.40 2.51 3.34
CA ALA A 48 -7.01 2.12 4.61
C ALA A 48 -6.56 0.72 4.98
N VAL A 49 -6.32 0.52 6.28
CA VAL A 49 -5.90 -0.76 6.83
C VAL A 49 -6.70 -1.03 8.10
N TRP A 50 -7.16 -2.26 8.24
CA TRP A 50 -7.76 -2.75 9.48
C TRP A 50 -6.82 -3.80 10.05
N PHE A 51 -6.20 -3.51 11.18
CA PHE A 51 -5.19 -4.38 11.76
C PHE A 51 -5.50 -4.63 13.24
N GLU A 52 -5.79 -5.87 13.58
CA GLU A 52 -6.16 -6.24 14.96
C GLU A 52 -4.97 -6.78 15.76
N GLY A 53 -3.86 -7.03 15.13
CA GLY A 53 -2.68 -7.54 15.81
C GLY A 53 -1.89 -8.53 14.98
N PRO A 54 -0.70 -8.92 15.46
CA PRO A 54 0.19 -9.79 14.67
C PRO A 54 -0.37 -11.16 14.37
N SER A 55 -1.32 -11.65 15.18
CA SER A 55 -1.91 -12.97 14.96
C SER A 55 -3.06 -12.95 13.97
N LYS A 56 -3.42 -11.78 13.44
CA LYS A 56 -4.52 -11.62 12.51
C LYS A 56 -4.01 -11.10 11.17
N ILE A 57 -4.64 -11.54 10.10
CA ILE A 57 -4.31 -11.04 8.77
C ILE A 57 -4.93 -9.66 8.60
N PRO A 58 -4.14 -8.63 8.27
CA PRO A 58 -4.71 -7.30 8.07
C PRO A 58 -5.64 -7.28 6.87
N LYS A 59 -6.62 -6.39 6.91
CA LYS A 59 -7.48 -6.14 5.77
C LYS A 59 -7.13 -4.76 5.20
N ILE A 60 -7.15 -4.65 3.89
CA ILE A 60 -6.76 -3.40 3.23
C ILE A 60 -7.85 -2.97 2.25
N GLY A 61 -7.82 -1.68 1.88
CA GLY A 61 -8.71 -1.14 0.87
C GLY A 61 -10.17 -1.25 1.27
N ILE A 62 -10.99 -1.72 0.34
CA ILE A 62 -12.43 -1.86 0.56
C ILE A 62 -12.73 -2.76 1.75
N SER A 63 -11.96 -3.83 1.93
CA SER A 63 -12.18 -4.73 3.07
C SER A 63 -11.99 -4.02 4.40
N ALA A 64 -11.01 -3.12 4.48
CA ALA A 64 -10.78 -2.35 5.71
C ALA A 64 -11.94 -1.39 5.97
N LEU A 65 -12.46 -0.75 4.92
CA LEU A 65 -13.60 0.15 5.06
C LEU A 65 -14.84 -0.60 5.54
N LYS A 66 -15.06 -1.80 5.04
CA LYS A 66 -16.20 -2.62 5.46
C LYS A 66 -16.09 -3.00 6.93
N MET A 67 -14.88 -3.34 7.38
CA MET A 67 -14.67 -3.66 8.79
C MET A 67 -14.96 -2.47 9.66
N ARG A 68 -14.52 -1.27 9.27
CA ARG A 68 -14.80 -0.05 10.01
C ARG A 68 -16.30 0.21 10.10
N ASP A 69 -17.00 0.06 8.97
CA ASP A 69 -18.44 0.37 8.93
C ASP A 69 -19.26 -0.60 9.78
N ASN A 70 -18.77 -1.83 9.95
CA ASN A 70 -19.46 -2.85 10.72
C ASN A 70 -18.98 -2.93 12.16
N SER A 71 -18.10 -2.04 12.58
CA SER A 71 -17.52 -2.04 13.91
C SER A 71 -18.04 -0.87 14.74
N ASN A 72 -18.11 -1.06 16.06
CA ASN A 72 -18.46 -0.01 16.98
C ASN A 72 -17.27 0.85 17.38
N SER A 73 -16.10 0.51 16.92
CA SER A 73 -14.86 1.20 17.31
C SER A 73 -13.92 1.29 16.12
N ASP A 74 -13.21 2.41 16.03
CA ASP A 74 -12.20 2.62 15.02
C ASP A 74 -10.79 2.27 15.51
N LEU A 75 -10.69 1.57 16.65
CA LEU A 75 -9.42 1.30 17.28
C LEU A 75 -8.42 0.61 16.34
N PHE A 76 -8.89 -0.29 15.50
CA PHE A 76 -8.03 -1.05 14.60
C PHE A 76 -7.96 -0.46 13.18
N PHE A 77 -8.64 0.67 12.96
CA PHE A 77 -8.70 1.27 11.64
C PHE A 77 -7.61 2.33 11.49
N HIS A 78 -6.88 2.24 10.40
CA HIS A 78 -5.81 3.18 10.09
C HIS A 78 -5.98 3.74 8.69
N SER A 79 -5.88 5.04 8.57
CA SER A 79 -5.93 5.73 7.28
C SER A 79 -5.06 6.97 7.34
N ASN A 80 -4.90 7.63 6.19
CA ASN A 80 -4.12 8.87 6.12
C ASN A 80 -2.71 8.70 6.66
N PHE A 81 -2.11 7.53 6.45
CA PHE A 81 -0.81 7.22 7.03
C PHE A 81 0.36 7.52 6.08
N LYS A 82 0.10 8.14 4.95
CA LYS A 82 1.16 8.47 4.00
C LYS A 82 2.26 9.32 4.65
N ARG A 83 1.85 10.31 5.44
CA ARG A 83 2.82 11.17 6.11
C ARG A 83 3.68 10.40 7.10
N LEU A 84 3.09 9.44 7.80
CA LEU A 84 3.84 8.63 8.75
C LEU A 84 4.90 7.80 8.03
N ILE A 85 4.55 7.25 6.88
CA ILE A 85 5.49 6.46 6.09
C ILE A 85 6.63 7.34 5.59
N VAL A 86 6.30 8.50 5.03
CA VAL A 86 7.30 9.44 4.51
C VAL A 86 8.22 9.90 5.63
N ASN A 87 7.66 10.28 6.78
CA ASN A 87 8.47 10.72 7.91
C ASN A 87 9.38 9.62 8.41
N SER A 88 8.91 8.39 8.43
CA SER A 88 9.71 7.25 8.86
C SER A 88 10.88 7.01 7.92
N ILE A 89 10.65 7.12 6.63
CA ILE A 89 11.69 6.98 5.62
C ILE A 89 12.72 8.09 5.76
N GLU A 90 12.27 9.32 5.95
CA GLU A 90 13.17 10.45 6.15
C GLU A 90 14.06 10.27 7.38
N LYS A 91 13.49 9.79 8.47
CA LYS A 91 14.26 9.53 9.68
C LYS A 91 15.34 8.47 9.46
N ILE A 92 15.01 7.43 8.72
CA ILE A 92 15.96 6.39 8.39
C ILE A 92 17.09 6.96 7.55
N ASN A 93 16.77 7.77 6.55
CA ASN A 93 17.78 8.38 5.69
C ASN A 93 18.69 9.33 6.48
N GLN A 94 18.12 10.14 7.37
CA GLN A 94 18.91 11.04 8.19
C GLN A 94 19.86 10.28 9.12
N LYS A 95 19.38 9.19 9.68
CA LYS A 95 20.21 8.36 10.53
C LYS A 95 21.39 7.78 9.77
N ASN A 96 21.16 7.33 8.56
CA ASN A 96 22.23 6.78 7.72
C ASN A 96 23.25 7.83 7.34
N ILE A 97 22.81 9.07 7.12
CA ILE A 97 23.70 10.17 6.80
C ILE A 97 24.56 10.52 8.01
N LEU A 98 23.97 10.51 9.20
CA LEU A 98 24.67 10.88 10.42
C LEU A 98 25.68 9.83 10.87
N ASN A 99 25.54 8.61 10.41
CA ASN A 99 26.43 7.52 10.80
C ASN A 99 27.06 6.86 9.59
N PRO A 100 27.82 7.61 8.78
CA PRO A 100 28.39 7.07 7.55
C PRO A 100 29.36 5.91 7.77
N ASN A 101 30.02 5.90 8.93
CA ASN A 101 30.98 4.84 9.22
C ASN A 101 30.33 3.49 9.44
N GLU A 102 29.07 3.48 9.81
CA GLU A 102 28.34 2.24 9.98
C GLU A 102 27.96 1.61 8.66
N CYS A 103 27.98 2.40 7.61
CA CYS A 103 27.67 1.93 6.27
C CYS A 103 28.86 1.33 5.56
N GLY A 104 30.05 1.62 6.07
CA GLY A 104 31.29 1.16 5.47
C GLY A 104 31.60 -0.29 5.70
#